data_f8664b49af83dc31d778c0a398f5bc12
#
_entry.id   f8664b49af83dc31d778c0a398f5bc12
#
_cell.length_a   1.000
_cell.length_b   1.000
_cell.length_c   1.000
_cell.angle_alpha   90.00
_cell.angle_beta   90.00
_cell.angle_gamma   90.00
#
_symmetry.space_group_name_H-M   'P 1'
#
loop_
_entity.id
_entity.type
_entity.pdbx_description
1 polymer ?
#
loop_
_entity_poly.entity_id
_entity_poly.type
_entity_poly.pdbx_seq_one_letter_code
_entity_poly.pdbx_strand_id
1 'polypeptide(L)'
;MEPGNLTRVSGFLLLGFSEGPELQPLIFGLFLSMYMITVFGNMLIILAVSSDSHLHTPMYFFLANLSFVDICFTSTTIPKMLMNIQRERKVITYADCITQMYFFLLFAGLDNYILTVMAYDRFLAICHPLHYMIIMNPRLCGLLVLMSWIMSILHSLLQCLMVLRLSFCTILEIPHFFCEIKQVVQLACSDTFLNHMVMYFGAGLLGGGPLAGILYSYSKIVFSILRISSSQGKYKAFSTCASHLSVVSLFYCTSLGVYLSSATPQSSHSGATASVMYTVATPMLNPFIYSLRNKDIKRALKRFFGKETIKGPIVLGLKKMHMIAGLKA
;
A
#
# COMPACT_ATOMS: atom_id res chain seq x y z
N MET A 1 38.88 27.99 8.68
CA MET A 1 37.48 27.47 8.79
C MET A 1 37.38 26.80 10.14
N GLU A 2 36.73 27.47 11.09
CA GLU A 2 36.48 26.90 12.42
C GLU A 2 35.56 25.69 12.27
N PRO A 3 35.75 24.63 13.06
CA PRO A 3 34.81 23.51 13.08
C PRO A 3 33.54 24.02 13.77
N GLY A 4 32.62 24.55 12.95
CA GLY A 4 31.33 25.04 13.40
C GLY A 4 30.57 23.93 14.07
N ASN A 5 30.14 24.24 15.26
CA ASN A 5 29.23 23.53 16.13
C ASN A 5 28.18 22.74 15.30
N LEU A 6 28.37 21.42 15.16
CA LEU A 6 27.40 20.49 14.59
C LEU A 6 26.20 20.43 15.53
N THR A 7 25.38 21.47 15.49
CA THR A 7 24.09 21.46 16.19
C THR A 7 23.28 20.31 15.62
N ARG A 8 23.08 19.27 16.40
CA ARG A 8 22.18 18.15 16.07
C ARG A 8 20.84 18.76 15.68
N VAL A 9 20.45 18.59 14.40
CA VAL A 9 19.17 19.06 13.90
C VAL A 9 18.06 18.46 14.75
N SER A 10 17.25 19.30 15.39
CA SER A 10 16.15 18.86 16.26
C SER A 10 14.96 18.34 15.47
N GLY A 11 14.73 18.83 14.25
CA GLY A 11 13.60 18.43 13.41
C GLY A 11 13.49 19.23 12.13
N PHE A 12 12.47 18.91 11.35
CA PHE A 12 12.13 19.52 10.08
C PHE A 12 10.75 20.17 10.13
N LEU A 13 10.53 21.21 9.32
CA LEU A 13 9.24 21.85 9.11
C LEU A 13 8.60 21.26 7.84
N LEU A 14 7.46 20.57 7.99
CA LEU A 14 6.69 20.07 6.87
C LEU A 14 5.75 21.16 6.38
N LEU A 15 5.95 21.70 5.19
CA LEU A 15 5.11 22.79 4.66
C LEU A 15 3.69 22.29 4.31
N GLY A 16 3.55 21.03 3.92
CA GLY A 16 2.27 20.40 3.61
C GLY A 16 1.60 21.03 2.40
N PHE A 17 0.27 21.07 2.45
CA PHE A 17 -0.51 21.86 1.51
C PHE A 17 -0.58 23.29 2.07
N SER A 18 0.07 24.24 1.39
CA SER A 18 0.09 25.67 1.76
C SER A 18 -1.23 26.34 1.29
N GLU A 19 -2.36 25.82 1.76
CA GLU A 19 -3.66 26.37 1.44
C GLU A 19 -4.14 27.31 2.55
N GLY A 20 -4.98 28.28 2.20
CA GLY A 20 -5.50 29.26 3.17
C GLY A 20 -6.25 28.56 4.33
N PRO A 21 -6.33 29.22 5.51
CA PRO A 21 -6.95 28.66 6.71
C PRO A 21 -8.42 28.23 6.47
N GLU A 22 -9.10 28.80 5.49
CA GLU A 22 -10.50 28.47 5.14
C GLU A 22 -10.65 27.05 4.55
N LEU A 23 -9.63 26.53 3.84
CA LEU A 23 -9.66 25.20 3.21
C LEU A 23 -9.16 24.08 4.14
N GLN A 24 -8.50 24.41 5.23
CA GLN A 24 -7.95 23.42 6.16
C GLN A 24 -8.99 22.43 6.71
N PRO A 25 -10.21 22.84 7.14
CA PRO A 25 -11.22 21.90 7.61
C PRO A 25 -11.71 20.94 6.52
N LEU A 26 -11.84 21.45 5.27
CA LEU A 26 -12.23 20.64 4.12
C LEU A 26 -11.17 19.58 3.80
N ILE A 27 -9.91 19.98 3.74
CA ILE A 27 -8.76 19.10 3.49
C ILE A 27 -8.67 18.05 4.60
N PHE A 28 -8.81 18.45 5.88
CA PHE A 28 -8.83 17.54 7.00
C PHE A 28 -9.95 16.49 6.85
N GLY A 29 -11.18 16.92 6.60
CA GLY A 29 -12.34 16.03 6.42
C GLY A 29 -12.16 15.06 5.25
N LEU A 30 -11.62 15.55 4.12
CA LEU A 30 -11.34 14.74 2.96
C LEU A 30 -10.31 13.63 3.27
N PHE A 31 -9.15 13.98 3.81
CA PHE A 31 -8.10 13.01 4.11
C PHE A 31 -8.48 12.04 5.23
N LEU A 32 -9.21 12.51 6.24
CA LEU A 32 -9.77 11.64 7.27
C LEU A 32 -10.73 10.61 6.65
N SER A 33 -11.63 11.04 5.77
CA SER A 33 -12.56 10.15 5.08
C SER A 33 -11.84 9.12 4.22
N MET A 34 -10.84 9.53 3.43
CA MET A 34 -10.03 8.64 2.61
C MET A 34 -9.27 7.61 3.47
N TYR A 35 -8.69 8.05 4.59
CA TYR A 35 -8.01 7.17 5.55
C TYR A 35 -8.96 6.13 6.16
N MET A 36 -10.12 6.56 6.62
CA MET A 36 -11.14 5.65 7.19
C MET A 36 -11.61 4.63 6.14
N ILE A 37 -11.87 5.05 4.91
CA ILE A 37 -12.23 4.17 3.79
C ILE A 37 -11.11 3.14 3.55
N THR A 38 -9.85 3.57 3.54
CA THR A 38 -8.71 2.66 3.36
C THR A 38 -8.66 1.62 4.47
N VAL A 39 -8.70 2.06 5.73
CA VAL A 39 -8.60 1.14 6.89
C VAL A 39 -9.77 0.16 6.91
N PHE A 40 -11.01 0.66 6.85
CA PHE A 40 -12.19 -0.21 6.91
C PHE A 40 -12.32 -1.11 5.69
N GLY A 41 -12.07 -0.60 4.49
CA GLY A 41 -12.18 -1.37 3.25
C GLY A 41 -11.18 -2.54 3.21
N ASN A 42 -9.91 -2.28 3.56
CA ASN A 42 -8.88 -3.32 3.61
C ASN A 42 -9.09 -4.28 4.78
N MET A 43 -9.55 -3.79 5.94
CA MET A 43 -9.92 -4.66 7.08
C MET A 43 -11.03 -5.65 6.70
N LEU A 44 -12.04 -5.20 5.95
CA LEU A 44 -13.11 -6.08 5.46
C LEU A 44 -12.60 -7.18 4.55
N ILE A 45 -11.60 -6.91 3.70
CA ILE A 45 -10.96 -7.95 2.87
C ILE A 45 -10.25 -8.97 3.75
N ILE A 46 -9.45 -8.53 4.71
CA ILE A 46 -8.72 -9.41 5.64
C ILE A 46 -9.71 -10.29 6.41
N LEU A 47 -10.79 -9.71 6.93
CA LEU A 47 -11.83 -10.44 7.65
C LEU A 47 -12.56 -11.45 6.76
N ALA A 48 -12.90 -11.09 5.51
CA ALA A 48 -13.53 -12.00 4.57
C ALA A 48 -12.64 -13.21 4.27
N VAL A 49 -11.36 -12.97 3.98
CA VAL A 49 -10.38 -14.04 3.68
C VAL A 49 -10.16 -14.93 4.89
N SER A 50 -10.08 -14.37 6.09
CA SER A 50 -9.86 -15.13 7.33
C SER A 50 -11.09 -15.96 7.76
N SER A 51 -12.31 -15.50 7.42
CA SER A 51 -13.57 -16.08 7.91
C SER A 51 -14.17 -17.15 6.99
N ASP A 52 -13.82 -17.19 5.71
CA ASP A 52 -14.39 -18.12 4.73
C ASP A 52 -13.31 -19.04 4.15
N SER A 53 -13.37 -20.34 4.47
CA SER A 53 -12.42 -21.35 3.99
C SER A 53 -12.37 -21.46 2.46
N HIS A 54 -13.43 -21.09 1.73
CA HIS A 54 -13.42 -21.05 0.26
C HIS A 54 -12.46 -20.00 -0.29
N LEU A 55 -12.08 -19.00 0.51
CA LEU A 55 -11.10 -17.98 0.16
C LEU A 55 -9.65 -18.35 0.55
N HIS A 56 -9.41 -19.56 1.07
CA HIS A 56 -8.06 -20.03 1.41
C HIS A 56 -7.32 -20.52 0.16
N THR A 57 -7.12 -19.63 -0.80
CA THR A 57 -6.33 -19.88 -2.01
C THR A 57 -5.15 -18.91 -2.07
N PRO A 58 -4.08 -19.24 -2.85
CA PRO A 58 -2.90 -18.37 -2.94
C PRO A 58 -3.24 -16.92 -3.27
N MET A 59 -4.12 -16.67 -4.24
CA MET A 59 -4.53 -15.32 -4.61
C MET A 59 -5.09 -14.52 -3.44
N TYR A 60 -6.01 -15.11 -2.66
CA TYR A 60 -6.62 -14.38 -1.53
C TYR A 60 -5.66 -14.23 -0.36
N PHE A 61 -4.73 -15.18 -0.18
CA PHE A 61 -3.63 -15.03 0.76
C PHE A 61 -2.77 -13.80 0.44
N PHE A 62 -2.36 -13.63 -0.81
CA PHE A 62 -1.61 -12.44 -1.24
C PHE A 62 -2.45 -11.16 -1.14
N LEU A 63 -3.73 -11.23 -1.48
CA LEU A 63 -4.65 -10.09 -1.36
C LEU A 63 -4.82 -9.64 0.10
N ALA A 64 -4.92 -10.56 1.05
CA ALA A 64 -4.98 -10.21 2.47
C ALA A 64 -3.67 -9.56 2.95
N ASN A 65 -2.51 -10.03 2.49
CA ASN A 65 -1.22 -9.40 2.75
C ASN A 65 -1.14 -7.99 2.15
N LEU A 66 -1.57 -7.81 0.90
CA LEU A 66 -1.64 -6.50 0.25
C LEU A 66 -2.53 -5.54 1.05
N SER A 67 -3.73 -5.99 1.45
CA SER A 67 -4.65 -5.19 2.26
C SER A 67 -4.05 -4.78 3.62
N PHE A 68 -3.27 -5.65 4.26
CA PHE A 68 -2.54 -5.30 5.48
C PHE A 68 -1.48 -4.23 5.21
N VAL A 69 -0.71 -4.37 4.13
CA VAL A 69 0.31 -3.41 3.73
C VAL A 69 -0.31 -2.06 3.36
N ASP A 70 -1.44 -2.02 2.65
CA ASP A 70 -2.20 -0.80 2.33
C ASP A 70 -2.58 -0.01 3.59
N ILE A 71 -3.08 -0.69 4.63
CA ILE A 71 -3.41 -0.05 5.92
C ILE A 71 -2.15 0.54 6.55
N CYS A 72 -1.08 -0.25 6.65
CA CYS A 72 0.17 0.17 7.25
C CYS A 72 0.79 1.34 6.48
N PHE A 73 0.84 1.25 5.14
CA PHE A 73 1.41 2.28 4.27
C PHE A 73 0.72 3.63 4.46
N THR A 74 -0.62 3.65 4.38
CA THR A 74 -1.39 4.88 4.58
C THR A 74 -1.24 5.42 6.00
N SER A 75 -1.13 4.54 7.00
CA SER A 75 -0.95 4.91 8.41
C SER A 75 0.43 5.51 8.72
N THR A 76 1.42 5.37 7.86
CA THR A 76 2.73 6.02 8.03
C THR A 76 2.69 7.53 7.78
N THR A 77 1.76 8.00 6.96
CA THR A 77 1.74 9.41 6.50
C THR A 77 0.51 10.18 6.97
N ILE A 78 -0.69 9.63 6.81
CA ILE A 78 -1.94 10.37 7.00
C ILE A 78 -2.19 10.81 8.43
N PRO A 79 -2.01 10.01 9.50
CA PRO A 79 -2.26 10.47 10.86
C PRO A 79 -1.40 11.68 11.25
N LYS A 80 -0.11 11.67 10.87
CA LYS A 80 0.79 12.81 11.13
C LYS A 80 0.38 14.04 10.32
N MET A 81 -0.02 13.83 9.06
CA MET A 81 -0.51 14.91 8.21
C MET A 81 -1.78 15.56 8.80
N LEU A 82 -2.75 14.76 9.24
CA LEU A 82 -3.97 15.26 9.87
C LEU A 82 -3.68 16.07 11.14
N MET A 83 -2.75 15.59 11.98
CA MET A 83 -2.31 16.34 13.15
C MET A 83 -1.64 17.67 12.78
N ASN A 84 -0.86 17.68 11.71
CA ASN A 84 -0.17 18.89 11.25
C ASN A 84 -1.13 19.93 10.65
N ILE A 85 -2.25 19.52 10.03
CA ILE A 85 -3.28 20.44 9.53
C ILE A 85 -3.92 21.22 10.70
N GLN A 86 -4.08 20.59 11.87
CA GLN A 86 -4.68 21.22 13.04
C GLN A 86 -3.71 22.06 13.88
N ARG A 87 -2.41 21.99 13.61
CA ARG A 87 -1.37 22.69 14.40
C ARG A 87 -0.82 23.89 13.66
N GLU A 88 -0.56 24.97 14.39
CA GLU A 88 0.14 26.14 13.85
C GLU A 88 1.58 25.83 13.43
N ARG A 89 2.27 24.97 14.18
CA ARG A 89 3.64 24.54 13.88
C ARG A 89 3.65 23.13 13.34
N LYS A 90 3.96 22.97 12.05
CA LYS A 90 4.00 21.70 11.31
C LYS A 90 5.37 21.03 11.45
N VAL A 91 5.84 20.80 12.67
CA VAL A 91 7.18 20.27 12.95
C VAL A 91 7.14 18.74 13.11
N ILE A 92 8.16 18.09 12.57
CA ILE A 92 8.48 16.68 12.82
C ILE A 92 9.90 16.58 13.38
N THR A 93 10.10 15.78 14.43
CA THR A 93 11.45 15.57 14.97
C THR A 93 12.31 14.81 13.96
N TYR A 94 13.64 14.95 14.07
CA TYR A 94 14.56 14.20 13.19
C TYR A 94 14.32 12.69 13.28
N ALA A 95 14.17 12.15 14.50
CA ALA A 95 13.91 10.72 14.71
C ALA A 95 12.59 10.26 14.10
N ASP A 96 11.51 11.03 14.29
CA ASP A 96 10.21 10.72 13.70
C ASP A 96 10.23 10.76 12.17
N CYS A 97 10.98 11.71 11.59
CA CYS A 97 11.16 11.84 10.15
C CYS A 97 11.87 10.60 9.57
N ILE A 98 12.98 10.16 10.17
CA ILE A 98 13.69 8.94 9.76
C ILE A 98 12.80 7.69 9.92
N THR A 99 12.06 7.60 11.03
CA THR A 99 11.13 6.49 11.29
C THR A 99 10.01 6.46 10.26
N GLN A 100 9.40 7.60 9.96
CA GLN A 100 8.37 7.72 8.93
C GLN A 100 8.91 7.30 7.55
N MET A 101 10.09 7.78 7.19
CA MET A 101 10.75 7.45 5.92
C MET A 101 11.06 5.95 5.83
N TYR A 102 11.53 5.32 6.91
CA TYR A 102 11.79 3.89 6.96
C TYR A 102 10.53 3.06 6.68
N PHE A 103 9.45 3.31 7.43
CA PHE A 103 8.21 2.57 7.25
C PHE A 103 7.54 2.87 5.90
N PHE A 104 7.64 4.10 5.41
CA PHE A 104 7.18 4.47 4.10
C PHE A 104 7.86 3.65 2.98
N LEU A 105 9.19 3.59 2.97
CA LEU A 105 9.97 2.81 1.99
C LEU A 105 9.71 1.31 2.13
N LEU A 106 9.56 0.82 3.37
CA LEU A 106 9.26 -0.58 3.66
C LEU A 106 7.93 -1.01 3.03
N PHE A 107 6.85 -0.28 3.30
CA PHE A 107 5.54 -0.65 2.81
C PHE A 107 5.37 -0.39 1.31
N ALA A 108 5.97 0.67 0.75
CA ALA A 108 6.03 0.89 -0.70
C ALA A 108 6.76 -0.24 -1.43
N GLY A 109 7.85 -0.76 -0.87
CA GLY A 109 8.56 -1.92 -1.40
C GLY A 109 7.72 -3.19 -1.33
N LEU A 110 7.04 -3.42 -0.20
CA LEU A 110 6.15 -4.57 -0.02
C LEU A 110 5.00 -4.58 -1.01
N ASP A 111 4.34 -3.44 -1.26
CA ASP A 111 3.31 -3.31 -2.28
C ASP A 111 3.82 -3.77 -3.65
N ASN A 112 4.99 -3.29 -4.06
CA ASN A 112 5.61 -3.68 -5.32
C ASN A 112 5.85 -5.18 -5.44
N TYR A 113 6.45 -5.79 -4.41
CA TYR A 113 6.76 -7.21 -4.43
C TYR A 113 5.51 -8.07 -4.37
N ILE A 114 4.52 -7.73 -3.53
CA ILE A 114 3.27 -8.48 -3.42
C ILE A 114 2.50 -8.42 -4.75
N LEU A 115 2.41 -7.24 -5.40
CA LEU A 115 1.80 -7.12 -6.72
C LEU A 115 2.53 -7.99 -7.77
N THR A 116 3.86 -8.08 -7.70
CA THR A 116 4.64 -8.95 -8.60
C THR A 116 4.34 -10.42 -8.35
N VAL A 117 4.28 -10.83 -7.08
CA VAL A 117 3.91 -12.21 -6.71
C VAL A 117 2.49 -12.54 -7.16
N MET A 118 1.55 -11.59 -7.04
CA MET A 118 0.18 -11.75 -7.54
C MET A 118 0.13 -11.86 -9.07
N ALA A 119 0.98 -11.16 -9.81
CA ALA A 119 1.10 -11.31 -11.25
C ALA A 119 1.63 -12.69 -11.63
N TYR A 120 2.62 -13.20 -10.91
CA TYR A 120 3.15 -14.54 -11.06
C TYR A 120 2.10 -15.62 -10.75
N ASP A 121 1.32 -15.47 -9.69
CA ASP A 121 0.18 -16.33 -9.34
C ASP A 121 -0.84 -16.40 -10.50
N ARG A 122 -1.21 -15.26 -11.06
CA ARG A 122 -2.12 -15.18 -12.21
C ARG A 122 -1.53 -15.88 -13.45
N PHE A 123 -0.24 -15.66 -13.71
CA PHE A 123 0.46 -16.34 -14.82
C PHE A 123 0.38 -17.87 -14.67
N LEU A 124 0.69 -18.41 -13.51
CA LEU A 124 0.61 -19.85 -13.29
C LEU A 124 -0.82 -20.38 -13.38
N ALA A 125 -1.79 -19.67 -12.81
CA ALA A 125 -3.19 -20.11 -12.83
C ALA A 125 -3.79 -20.17 -14.25
N ILE A 126 -3.34 -19.31 -15.17
CA ILE A 126 -3.89 -19.22 -16.52
C ILE A 126 -3.04 -20.03 -17.52
N CYS A 127 -1.72 -19.95 -17.44
CA CYS A 127 -0.83 -20.59 -18.40
C CYS A 127 -0.48 -22.03 -18.04
N HIS A 128 -0.54 -22.41 -16.74
CA HIS A 128 -0.17 -23.74 -16.25
C HIS A 128 -1.21 -24.31 -15.25
N PRO A 129 -2.51 -24.38 -15.62
CA PRO A 129 -3.59 -24.70 -14.66
C PRO A 129 -3.44 -26.09 -14.04
N LEU A 130 -2.90 -27.07 -14.78
CA LEU A 130 -2.73 -28.44 -14.28
C LEU A 130 -1.64 -28.55 -13.19
N HIS A 131 -0.65 -27.67 -13.21
CA HIS A 131 0.46 -27.66 -12.26
C HIS A 131 0.31 -26.57 -11.19
N TYR A 132 -0.72 -25.72 -11.30
CA TYR A 132 -0.90 -24.55 -10.43
C TYR A 132 -0.88 -24.91 -8.95
N MET A 133 -1.71 -25.86 -8.51
CA MET A 133 -1.80 -26.26 -7.09
C MET A 133 -0.54 -26.93 -6.55
N ILE A 134 0.24 -27.57 -7.44
CA ILE A 134 1.53 -28.20 -7.06
C ILE A 134 2.59 -27.13 -6.86
N ILE A 135 2.66 -26.15 -7.78
CA ILE A 135 3.66 -25.07 -7.73
C ILE A 135 3.31 -24.08 -6.62
N MET A 136 2.10 -23.53 -6.62
CA MET A 136 1.63 -22.54 -5.65
C MET A 136 1.15 -23.19 -4.35
N ASN A 137 1.99 -24.05 -3.78
CA ASN A 137 1.72 -24.66 -2.48
C ASN A 137 1.89 -23.63 -1.33
N PRO A 138 1.33 -23.89 -0.14
CA PRO A 138 1.40 -22.94 1.00
C PRO A 138 2.81 -22.57 1.42
N ARG A 139 3.78 -23.49 1.26
CA ARG A 139 5.19 -23.23 1.60
C ARG A 139 5.80 -22.19 0.66
N LEU A 140 5.57 -22.33 -0.65
CA LEU A 140 6.05 -21.35 -1.62
C LEU A 140 5.37 -19.99 -1.43
N CYS A 141 4.06 -19.97 -1.20
CA CYS A 141 3.33 -18.72 -0.94
C CYS A 141 3.90 -17.97 0.29
N GLY A 142 4.12 -18.70 1.39
CA GLY A 142 4.75 -18.13 2.59
C GLY A 142 6.18 -17.65 2.34
N LEU A 143 6.97 -18.41 1.58
CA LEU A 143 8.34 -18.03 1.23
C LEU A 143 8.37 -16.75 0.37
N LEU A 144 7.49 -16.63 -0.63
CA LEU A 144 7.42 -15.44 -1.49
C LEU A 144 7.07 -14.18 -0.68
N VAL A 145 6.12 -14.28 0.27
CA VAL A 145 5.79 -13.16 1.16
C VAL A 145 6.97 -12.85 2.09
N LEU A 146 7.61 -13.86 2.69
CA LEU A 146 8.77 -13.67 3.56
C LEU A 146 9.93 -12.99 2.81
N MET A 147 10.23 -13.42 1.59
CA MET A 147 11.28 -12.80 0.76
C MET A 147 10.92 -11.35 0.42
N SER A 148 9.65 -11.04 0.14
CA SER A 148 9.18 -9.68 -0.08
C SER A 148 9.45 -8.79 1.16
N TRP A 149 9.18 -9.30 2.37
CA TRP A 149 9.51 -8.61 3.63
C TRP A 149 11.00 -8.38 3.80
N ILE A 150 11.82 -9.42 3.63
CA ILE A 150 13.28 -9.33 3.79
C ILE A 150 13.86 -8.30 2.83
N MET A 151 13.50 -8.36 1.55
CA MET A 151 14.02 -7.43 0.53
C MET A 151 13.60 -5.98 0.83
N SER A 152 12.35 -5.76 1.24
CA SER A 152 11.86 -4.43 1.60
C SER A 152 12.51 -3.87 2.86
N ILE A 153 12.72 -4.70 3.90
CA ILE A 153 13.42 -4.31 5.13
C ILE A 153 14.86 -3.91 4.82
N LEU A 154 15.60 -4.75 4.10
CA LEU A 154 17.00 -4.48 3.77
C LEU A 154 17.16 -3.20 2.96
N HIS A 155 16.28 -2.99 1.97
CA HIS A 155 16.28 -1.76 1.17
C HIS A 155 16.01 -0.52 2.02
N SER A 156 14.94 -0.54 2.82
CA SER A 156 14.55 0.61 3.66
C SER A 156 15.62 0.94 4.68
N LEU A 157 16.23 -0.10 5.28
CA LEU A 157 17.32 0.06 6.23
C LEU A 157 18.55 0.69 5.57
N LEU A 158 18.93 0.20 4.38
CA LEU A 158 20.05 0.76 3.61
C LEU A 158 19.83 2.24 3.31
N GLN A 159 18.66 2.61 2.81
CA GLN A 159 18.31 4.00 2.49
C GLN A 159 18.37 4.90 3.72
N CYS A 160 17.80 4.46 4.85
CA CYS A 160 17.84 5.24 6.10
C CYS A 160 19.26 5.39 6.65
N LEU A 161 20.08 4.32 6.61
CA LEU A 161 21.48 4.40 7.02
C LEU A 161 22.28 5.39 6.17
N MET A 162 21.98 5.47 4.87
CA MET A 162 22.59 6.45 3.99
C MET A 162 22.19 7.89 4.35
N VAL A 163 20.93 8.12 4.77
CA VAL A 163 20.46 9.46 5.21
C VAL A 163 21.07 9.83 6.58
N LEU A 164 21.25 8.88 7.49
CA LEU A 164 21.87 9.13 8.80
C LEU A 164 23.34 9.62 8.72
N ARG A 165 24.01 9.42 7.58
CA ARG A 165 25.37 9.94 7.33
C ARG A 165 25.41 11.40 6.90
N LEU A 166 24.25 11.97 6.54
CA LEU A 166 24.17 13.34 6.03
C LEU A 166 24.21 14.35 7.16
N SER A 167 24.84 15.49 6.87
CA SER A 167 24.82 16.67 7.74
C SER A 167 23.84 17.69 7.19
N PHE A 168 23.03 18.28 8.07
CA PHE A 168 22.02 19.28 7.72
C PHE A 168 22.42 20.64 8.35
N CYS A 169 22.27 21.74 7.60
CA CYS A 169 22.73 23.05 8.06
C CYS A 169 21.58 23.98 8.50
N THR A 170 21.06 24.82 7.62
CA THR A 170 20.24 25.95 8.03
C THR A 170 18.79 25.88 7.60
N ILE A 171 18.50 25.35 6.41
CA ILE A 171 17.14 25.28 5.87
C ILE A 171 16.61 23.87 6.14
N LEU A 172 15.61 23.78 7.01
CA LEU A 172 15.03 22.51 7.46
C LEU A 172 13.56 22.42 7.04
N GLU A 173 13.20 23.06 5.93
CA GLU A 173 11.84 23.07 5.39
C GLU A 173 11.70 22.02 4.30
N ILE A 174 10.79 21.05 4.52
CA ILE A 174 10.42 20.04 3.55
C ILE A 174 9.14 20.51 2.84
N PRO A 175 9.18 20.81 1.52
CA PRO A 175 8.00 21.26 0.77
C PRO A 175 7.07 20.08 0.45
N HIS A 176 6.74 19.33 1.50
CA HIS A 176 5.90 18.12 1.40
C HIS A 176 5.11 17.89 2.69
N PHE A 177 4.10 17.01 2.68
CA PHE A 177 3.30 16.68 3.87
C PHE A 177 3.86 15.50 4.69
N PHE A 178 4.91 14.83 4.20
CA PHE A 178 5.66 13.78 4.90
C PHE A 178 7.15 13.81 4.54
N CYS A 179 7.97 13.06 5.26
CA CYS A 179 9.41 12.95 5.01
C CYS A 179 9.68 12.03 3.82
N GLU A 180 9.77 12.62 2.63
CA GLU A 180 10.19 11.92 1.43
C GLU A 180 11.72 11.93 1.34
N ILE A 181 12.32 10.76 1.06
CA ILE A 181 13.79 10.59 1.03
C ILE A 181 14.49 11.58 0.10
N LYS A 182 13.93 11.85 -1.10
CA LYS A 182 14.50 12.78 -2.06
C LYS A 182 14.57 14.20 -1.50
N GLN A 183 13.49 14.66 -0.85
CA GLN A 183 13.41 15.99 -0.25
C GLN A 183 14.39 16.10 0.93
N VAL A 184 14.48 15.08 1.77
CA VAL A 184 15.41 15.07 2.90
C VAL A 184 16.87 15.11 2.41
N VAL A 185 17.23 14.32 1.41
CA VAL A 185 18.59 14.32 0.84
C VAL A 185 18.96 15.68 0.23
N GLN A 186 17.99 16.38 -0.39
CA GLN A 186 18.21 17.72 -0.96
C GLN A 186 18.51 18.81 0.09
N LEU A 187 18.14 18.61 1.34
CA LEU A 187 18.42 19.56 2.44
C LEU A 187 19.81 19.37 3.06
N ALA A 188 20.53 18.33 2.65
CA ALA A 188 21.85 18.06 3.20
C ALA A 188 22.89 19.04 2.67
N CYS A 189 23.82 19.44 3.55
CA CYS A 189 24.98 20.26 3.19
C CYS A 189 26.23 19.41 2.86
N SER A 190 26.22 18.14 3.26
CA SER A 190 27.30 17.20 2.94
C SER A 190 27.14 16.66 1.52
N ASP A 191 28.19 15.99 1.03
CA ASP A 191 28.13 15.32 -0.27
C ASP A 191 27.02 14.25 -0.30
N THR A 192 26.14 14.35 -1.28
CA THR A 192 24.96 13.49 -1.47
C THR A 192 25.10 12.54 -2.65
N PHE A 193 26.27 12.52 -3.33
CA PHE A 193 26.46 11.70 -4.53
C PHE A 193 26.16 10.22 -4.30
N LEU A 194 26.71 9.65 -3.23
CA LEU A 194 26.46 8.25 -2.88
C LEU A 194 24.99 7.97 -2.54
N ASN A 195 24.32 8.92 -1.87
CA ASN A 195 22.88 8.80 -1.55
C ASN A 195 22.05 8.75 -2.84
N HIS A 196 22.33 9.62 -3.81
CA HIS A 196 21.65 9.59 -5.09
C HIS A 196 21.89 8.28 -5.86
N MET A 197 23.13 7.78 -5.88
CA MET A 197 23.44 6.49 -6.51
C MET A 197 22.68 5.33 -5.88
N VAL A 198 22.63 5.25 -4.54
CA VAL A 198 21.88 4.21 -3.81
C VAL A 198 20.37 4.36 -4.03
N MET A 199 19.84 5.58 -4.06
CA MET A 199 18.42 5.84 -4.36
C MET A 199 18.05 5.38 -5.78
N TYR A 200 18.81 5.75 -6.80
CA TYR A 200 18.51 5.36 -8.19
C TYR A 200 18.66 3.86 -8.41
N PHE A 201 19.72 3.26 -7.85
CA PHE A 201 19.90 1.81 -7.89
C PHE A 201 18.75 1.07 -7.18
N GLY A 202 18.35 1.56 -5.99
CA GLY A 202 17.21 1.02 -5.26
C GLY A 202 15.90 1.18 -6.02
N ALA A 203 15.64 2.33 -6.63
CA ALA A 203 14.46 2.55 -7.47
C ALA A 203 14.42 1.61 -8.69
N GLY A 204 15.58 1.35 -9.31
CA GLY A 204 15.72 0.38 -10.39
C GLY A 204 15.40 -1.05 -9.94
N LEU A 205 15.90 -1.48 -8.79
CA LEU A 205 15.64 -2.81 -8.25
C LEU A 205 14.19 -2.97 -7.76
N LEU A 206 13.68 -2.02 -6.98
CA LEU A 206 12.33 -2.11 -6.39
C LEU A 206 11.21 -1.73 -7.36
N GLY A 207 11.46 -0.82 -8.29
CA GLY A 207 10.47 -0.42 -9.28
C GLY A 207 10.64 -1.18 -10.60
N GLY A 208 11.82 -1.14 -11.19
CA GLY A 208 12.11 -1.72 -12.49
C GLY A 208 12.05 -3.25 -12.53
N GLY A 209 12.65 -3.92 -11.55
CA GLY A 209 12.62 -5.39 -11.45
C GLY A 209 11.21 -5.97 -11.32
N PRO A 210 10.43 -5.56 -10.32
CA PRO A 210 9.02 -5.93 -10.17
C PRO A 210 8.17 -5.61 -11.40
N LEU A 211 8.31 -4.40 -11.97
CA LEU A 211 7.60 -4.02 -13.20
C LEU A 211 7.93 -4.96 -14.36
N ALA A 212 9.20 -5.29 -14.57
CA ALA A 212 9.60 -6.22 -15.61
C ALA A 212 8.99 -7.63 -15.39
N GLY A 213 8.96 -8.11 -14.14
CA GLY A 213 8.29 -9.37 -13.76
C GLY A 213 6.79 -9.36 -14.04
N ILE A 214 6.11 -8.27 -13.72
CA ILE A 214 4.68 -8.08 -14.01
C ILE A 214 4.44 -8.06 -15.52
N LEU A 215 5.19 -7.26 -16.28
CA LEU A 215 5.06 -7.17 -17.73
C LEU A 215 5.31 -8.51 -18.40
N TYR A 216 6.34 -9.26 -17.96
CA TYR A 216 6.60 -10.62 -18.44
C TYR A 216 5.42 -11.54 -18.18
N SER A 217 4.91 -11.59 -16.95
CA SER A 217 3.76 -12.42 -16.56
C SER A 217 2.54 -12.10 -17.42
N TYR A 218 2.19 -10.82 -17.56
CA TYR A 218 1.04 -10.40 -18.35
C TYR A 218 1.22 -10.60 -19.86
N SER A 219 2.42 -10.47 -20.39
CA SER A 219 2.68 -10.81 -21.80
C SER A 219 2.35 -12.28 -22.09
N LYS A 220 2.75 -13.20 -21.20
CA LYS A 220 2.43 -14.62 -21.29
C LYS A 220 0.95 -14.91 -21.11
N ILE A 221 0.29 -14.24 -20.17
CA ILE A 221 -1.15 -14.35 -19.96
C ILE A 221 -1.93 -13.93 -21.21
N VAL A 222 -1.63 -12.76 -21.78
CA VAL A 222 -2.30 -12.27 -23.01
C VAL A 222 -2.10 -13.25 -24.16
N PHE A 223 -0.87 -13.71 -24.37
CA PHE A 223 -0.58 -14.70 -25.41
C PHE A 223 -1.34 -16.01 -25.21
N SER A 224 -1.49 -16.49 -23.97
CA SER A 224 -2.28 -17.66 -23.64
C SER A 224 -3.77 -17.43 -23.89
N ILE A 225 -4.32 -16.28 -23.48
CA ILE A 225 -5.73 -15.92 -23.69
C ILE A 225 -6.09 -15.84 -25.18
N LEU A 226 -5.20 -15.29 -26.01
CA LEU A 226 -5.42 -15.19 -27.45
C LEU A 226 -5.57 -16.57 -28.11
N ARG A 227 -4.94 -17.60 -27.57
CA ARG A 227 -5.04 -19.00 -28.07
C ARG A 227 -6.33 -19.73 -27.68
N ILE A 228 -7.10 -19.21 -26.71
CA ILE A 228 -8.39 -19.79 -26.33
C ILE A 228 -9.36 -19.61 -27.48
N SER A 229 -9.97 -20.71 -27.96
CA SER A 229 -10.90 -20.68 -29.10
C SER A 229 -12.24 -20.04 -28.76
N SER A 230 -12.71 -20.21 -27.52
CA SER A 230 -14.04 -19.75 -27.08
C SER A 230 -13.99 -18.27 -26.62
N SER A 231 -14.85 -17.43 -27.17
CA SER A 231 -15.01 -16.03 -26.74
C SER A 231 -15.39 -15.90 -25.27
N GLN A 232 -16.22 -16.80 -24.76
CA GLN A 232 -16.61 -16.84 -23.35
C GLN A 232 -15.44 -17.21 -22.45
N GLY A 233 -14.57 -18.14 -22.89
CA GLY A 233 -13.34 -18.50 -22.19
C GLY A 233 -12.35 -17.34 -22.13
N LYS A 234 -12.15 -16.61 -23.24
CA LYS A 234 -11.34 -15.38 -23.29
C LYS A 234 -11.84 -14.34 -22.31
N TYR A 235 -13.14 -14.06 -22.32
CA TYR A 235 -13.76 -13.09 -21.42
C TYR A 235 -13.56 -13.47 -19.95
N LYS A 236 -13.77 -14.75 -19.60
CA LYS A 236 -13.59 -15.26 -18.23
C LYS A 236 -12.13 -15.10 -17.76
N ALA A 237 -11.16 -15.49 -18.58
CA ALA A 237 -9.75 -15.38 -18.27
C ALA A 237 -9.32 -13.91 -18.10
N PHE A 238 -9.72 -13.03 -19.02
CA PHE A 238 -9.44 -11.60 -18.92
C PHE A 238 -10.08 -10.96 -17.69
N SER A 239 -11.34 -11.28 -17.40
CA SER A 239 -12.06 -10.77 -16.22
C SER A 239 -11.36 -11.15 -14.90
N THR A 240 -10.72 -12.33 -14.85
CA THR A 240 -9.96 -12.78 -13.67
C THR A 240 -8.73 -11.92 -13.41
N CYS A 241 -8.11 -11.40 -14.46
CA CYS A 241 -6.91 -10.56 -14.38
C CYS A 241 -7.22 -9.07 -14.21
N ALA A 242 -8.41 -8.64 -14.62
CA ALA A 242 -8.71 -7.23 -14.79
C ALA A 242 -8.59 -6.40 -13.50
N SER A 243 -8.98 -6.95 -12.34
CA SER A 243 -8.81 -6.26 -11.05
C SER A 243 -7.34 -6.04 -10.71
N HIS A 244 -6.51 -7.08 -10.83
CA HIS A 244 -5.08 -6.96 -10.56
C HIS A 244 -4.40 -5.99 -11.54
N LEU A 245 -4.71 -6.10 -12.83
CA LEU A 245 -4.17 -5.19 -13.84
C LEU A 245 -4.57 -3.74 -13.60
N SER A 246 -5.80 -3.49 -13.13
CA SER A 246 -6.26 -2.14 -12.76
C SER A 246 -5.46 -1.57 -11.59
N VAL A 247 -5.20 -2.36 -10.55
CA VAL A 247 -4.38 -1.95 -9.39
C VAL A 247 -2.94 -1.68 -9.80
N VAL A 248 -2.33 -2.58 -10.56
CA VAL A 248 -0.96 -2.43 -11.07
C VAL A 248 -0.83 -1.17 -11.92
N SER A 249 -1.78 -0.96 -12.85
CA SER A 249 -1.79 0.25 -13.70
C SER A 249 -1.93 1.50 -12.85
N LEU A 250 -2.85 1.53 -11.88
CA LEU A 250 -3.04 2.67 -10.98
C LEU A 250 -1.77 2.97 -10.21
N PHE A 251 -1.15 1.95 -9.59
CA PHE A 251 0.06 2.08 -8.79
C PHE A 251 1.23 2.62 -9.62
N TYR A 252 1.54 2.00 -10.78
CA TYR A 252 2.69 2.41 -11.58
C TYR A 252 2.46 3.72 -12.33
N CYS A 253 1.24 4.01 -12.81
CA CYS A 253 0.95 5.28 -13.46
C CYS A 253 1.02 6.46 -12.46
N THR A 254 0.52 6.27 -11.24
CA THR A 254 0.61 7.32 -10.21
C THR A 254 2.05 7.52 -9.73
N SER A 255 2.80 6.44 -9.49
CA SER A 255 4.22 6.51 -9.11
C SER A 255 5.07 7.17 -10.21
N LEU A 256 4.89 6.80 -11.48
CA LEU A 256 5.57 7.41 -12.61
C LEU A 256 5.22 8.90 -12.74
N GLY A 257 3.95 9.26 -12.53
CA GLY A 257 3.51 10.65 -12.51
C GLY A 257 4.26 11.50 -11.48
N VAL A 258 4.51 10.96 -10.28
CA VAL A 258 5.33 11.63 -9.25
C VAL A 258 6.76 11.84 -9.74
N TYR A 259 7.39 10.81 -10.29
CA TYR A 259 8.78 10.93 -10.78
C TYR A 259 8.91 11.91 -11.94
N LEU A 260 7.98 11.93 -12.88
CA LEU A 260 7.97 12.86 -14.02
C LEU A 260 7.70 14.30 -13.58
N SER A 261 6.73 14.52 -12.68
CA SER A 261 6.45 15.86 -12.16
C SER A 261 7.63 16.44 -11.37
N SER A 262 8.41 15.58 -10.69
CA SER A 262 9.62 15.98 -9.96
C SER A 262 10.81 16.34 -10.86
N ALA A 263 10.76 15.96 -12.14
CA ALA A 263 11.83 16.29 -13.12
C ALA A 263 11.66 17.69 -13.71
N THR A 264 10.49 18.32 -13.58
CA THR A 264 10.23 19.69 -14.02
C THR A 264 10.46 20.68 -12.87
N PRO A 265 11.18 21.81 -13.09
CA PRO A 265 11.44 22.79 -12.02
C PRO A 265 10.22 23.56 -11.54
N GLN A 266 9.05 23.28 -12.07
CA GLN A 266 7.81 23.98 -11.73
C GLN A 266 7.03 23.30 -10.60
N SER A 267 6.93 24.04 -9.50
CA SER A 267 6.03 23.93 -8.34
C SER A 267 6.14 22.68 -7.46
N SER A 268 6.60 22.89 -6.23
CA SER A 268 6.49 21.97 -5.08
C SER A 268 5.05 21.43 -4.86
N HIS A 269 4.03 22.18 -5.26
CA HIS A 269 2.61 21.79 -5.16
C HIS A 269 2.24 20.60 -6.06
N SER A 270 2.76 20.53 -7.28
CA SER A 270 2.45 19.41 -8.18
C SER A 270 3.03 18.09 -7.67
N GLY A 271 4.21 18.12 -7.06
CA GLY A 271 4.84 16.94 -6.45
C GLY A 271 4.04 16.41 -5.26
N ALA A 272 3.62 17.29 -4.34
CA ALA A 272 2.81 16.91 -3.19
C ALA A 272 1.46 16.31 -3.61
N THR A 273 0.76 16.92 -4.58
CA THR A 273 -0.52 16.40 -5.11
C THR A 273 -0.33 15.04 -5.78
N ALA A 274 0.71 14.87 -6.59
CA ALA A 274 0.99 13.60 -7.23
C ALA A 274 1.30 12.49 -6.20
N SER A 275 2.00 12.84 -5.10
CA SER A 275 2.28 11.90 -4.02
C SER A 275 1.02 11.41 -3.29
N VAL A 276 -0.03 12.22 -3.18
CA VAL A 276 -1.35 11.80 -2.63
C VAL A 276 -1.94 10.67 -3.46
N MET A 277 -1.80 10.72 -4.78
CA MET A 277 -2.40 9.71 -5.66
C MET A 277 -1.87 8.31 -5.37
N TYR A 278 -0.58 8.14 -5.14
CA TYR A 278 -0.04 6.81 -4.87
C TYR A 278 -0.05 6.44 -3.38
N THR A 279 0.09 7.42 -2.46
CA THR A 279 0.13 7.13 -1.02
C THR A 279 -1.24 6.92 -0.38
N VAL A 280 -2.28 7.53 -0.95
CA VAL A 280 -3.63 7.55 -0.37
C VAL A 280 -4.67 6.97 -1.34
N ALA A 281 -4.73 7.46 -2.58
CA ALA A 281 -5.78 7.07 -3.51
C ALA A 281 -5.64 5.60 -3.94
N THR A 282 -4.42 5.10 -4.19
CA THR A 282 -4.20 3.70 -4.58
C THR A 282 -4.61 2.73 -3.47
N PRO A 283 -4.12 2.81 -2.21
CA PRO A 283 -4.57 1.95 -1.11
C PRO A 283 -6.07 2.05 -0.82
N MET A 284 -6.67 3.23 -0.99
CA MET A 284 -8.10 3.44 -0.81
C MET A 284 -8.92 2.72 -1.89
N LEU A 285 -8.46 2.71 -3.14
CA LEU A 285 -9.20 2.12 -4.25
C LEU A 285 -9.06 0.60 -4.33
N ASN A 286 -7.98 0.02 -3.79
CA ASN A 286 -7.73 -1.43 -3.82
C ASN A 286 -8.91 -2.28 -3.31
N PRO A 287 -9.53 -2.00 -2.14
CA PRO A 287 -10.68 -2.76 -1.68
C PRO A 287 -11.86 -2.73 -2.66
N PHE A 288 -12.11 -1.59 -3.29
CA PHE A 288 -13.22 -1.46 -4.26
C PHE A 288 -12.92 -2.26 -5.53
N ILE A 289 -11.71 -2.14 -6.09
CA ILE A 289 -11.32 -2.83 -7.32
C ILE A 289 -11.41 -4.34 -7.13
N TYR A 290 -10.92 -4.87 -6.00
CA TYR A 290 -10.95 -6.30 -5.72
C TYR A 290 -12.34 -6.79 -5.28
N SER A 291 -13.05 -6.06 -4.41
CA SER A 291 -14.34 -6.51 -3.89
C SER A 291 -15.49 -6.31 -4.88
N LEU A 292 -15.52 -5.21 -5.66
CA LEU A 292 -16.62 -4.95 -6.59
C LEU A 292 -16.71 -5.99 -7.71
N ARG A 293 -15.59 -6.52 -8.16
CA ARG A 293 -15.54 -7.55 -9.22
C ARG A 293 -15.58 -8.98 -8.69
N ASN A 294 -15.21 -9.21 -7.43
CA ASN A 294 -15.08 -10.54 -6.87
C ASN A 294 -16.36 -10.99 -6.15
N LYS A 295 -17.08 -11.93 -6.77
CA LYS A 295 -18.32 -12.48 -6.21
C LYS A 295 -18.08 -13.28 -4.93
N ASP A 296 -16.91 -13.87 -4.75
CA ASP A 296 -16.60 -14.73 -3.61
C ASP A 296 -16.34 -13.89 -2.36
N ILE A 297 -15.60 -12.77 -2.49
CA ILE A 297 -15.45 -11.79 -1.39
C ILE A 297 -16.81 -11.23 -0.98
N LYS A 298 -17.66 -10.84 -1.94
CA LYS A 298 -19.02 -10.36 -1.64
C LYS A 298 -19.86 -11.40 -0.89
N ARG A 299 -19.74 -12.67 -1.28
CA ARG A 299 -20.45 -13.78 -0.63
C ARG A 299 -19.93 -14.01 0.79
N ALA A 300 -18.61 -13.99 0.99
CA ALA A 300 -17.99 -14.14 2.29
C ALA A 300 -18.41 -13.02 3.26
N LEU A 301 -18.38 -11.76 2.81
CA LEU A 301 -18.86 -10.62 3.59
C LEU A 301 -20.35 -10.74 3.96
N LYS A 302 -21.20 -11.12 3.01
CA LYS A 302 -22.62 -11.36 3.30
C LYS A 302 -22.82 -12.47 4.36
N ARG A 303 -22.03 -13.55 4.28
CA ARG A 303 -22.09 -14.63 5.27
C ARG A 303 -21.60 -14.17 6.64
N PHE A 304 -20.53 -13.38 6.68
CA PHE A 304 -19.99 -12.83 7.93
C PHE A 304 -21.00 -11.95 8.63
N PHE A 305 -21.55 -10.95 7.97
CA PHE A 305 -22.58 -10.07 8.55
C PHE A 305 -23.91 -10.78 8.80
N GLY A 306 -24.31 -11.73 7.95
CA GLY A 306 -25.53 -12.53 8.15
C GLY A 306 -25.45 -13.46 9.35
N LYS A 307 -24.27 -14.01 9.68
CA LYS A 307 -24.07 -14.84 10.88
C LYS A 307 -24.13 -14.01 12.17
N GLU A 308 -23.66 -12.78 12.17
CA GLU A 308 -23.76 -11.91 13.33
C GLU A 308 -25.20 -11.45 13.59
N THR A 309 -25.97 -11.20 12.54
CA THR A 309 -27.40 -10.82 12.69
C THR A 309 -28.25 -11.94 13.30
N ILE A 310 -27.88 -13.22 13.07
CA ILE A 310 -28.56 -14.37 13.65
C ILE A 310 -28.11 -14.66 15.11
N LYS A 311 -26.91 -14.19 15.50
CA LYS A 311 -26.39 -14.33 16.87
C LYS A 311 -26.74 -13.15 17.80
N GLY A 312 -27.53 -12.21 17.32
CA GLY A 312 -28.05 -11.10 18.14
C GLY A 312 -29.02 -11.53 19.25
N PRO A 313 -29.36 -10.65 20.19
CA PRO A 313 -30.04 -10.97 21.46
C PRO A 313 -31.38 -11.71 21.33
N ILE A 314 -32.00 -11.77 20.16
CA ILE A 314 -33.26 -12.47 19.89
C ILE A 314 -33.11 -14.00 20.04
N VAL A 315 -31.95 -14.58 19.65
CA VAL A 315 -31.74 -16.06 19.75
C VAL A 315 -31.49 -16.49 21.21
N LEU A 316 -30.91 -15.62 22.06
CA LEU A 316 -30.77 -15.88 23.49
C LEU A 316 -32.13 -15.83 24.19
N GLY A 317 -33.05 -14.99 23.74
CA GLY A 317 -34.42 -14.89 24.26
C GLY A 317 -35.25 -16.13 23.95
N LEU A 318 -35.19 -16.65 22.73
CA LEU A 318 -35.93 -17.84 22.30
C LEU A 318 -35.40 -19.14 22.93
N LYS A 319 -34.08 -19.28 23.12
CA LYS A 319 -33.52 -20.42 23.89
C LYS A 319 -33.90 -20.41 25.36
N LYS A 320 -34.00 -19.23 25.98
CA LYS A 320 -34.48 -19.11 27.39
C LYS A 320 -35.97 -19.40 27.56
N MET A 321 -36.79 -19.04 26.56
CA MET A 321 -38.23 -19.38 26.59
C MET A 321 -38.49 -20.88 26.38
N HIS A 322 -37.75 -21.57 25.50
CA HIS A 322 -37.88 -23.03 25.32
C HIS A 322 -37.39 -23.83 26.52
N MET A 323 -36.40 -23.33 27.27
CA MET A 323 -35.90 -24.00 28.46
C MET A 323 -36.86 -23.82 29.68
N ILE A 324 -37.67 -22.74 29.73
CA ILE A 324 -38.68 -22.50 30.74
C ILE A 324 -39.98 -23.26 30.43
N ALA A 325 -40.30 -23.47 29.15
CA ALA A 325 -41.47 -24.27 28.74
C ALA A 325 -41.25 -25.78 28.88
N GLY A 326 -40.02 -26.30 28.84
CA GLY A 326 -39.68 -27.70 29.03
C GLY A 326 -39.60 -28.16 30.51
N LEU A 327 -39.79 -27.26 31.50
CA LEU A 327 -39.78 -27.55 32.94
C LEU A 327 -41.18 -27.59 33.56
N LYS A 328 -42.22 -27.56 32.73
CA LYS A 328 -43.64 -27.66 33.16
C LYS A 328 -44.40 -28.74 32.40
N ALA A 329 -43.76 -29.84 32.05
CA ALA A 329 -44.42 -31.06 31.56
C ALA A 329 -43.91 -32.28 32.32
#